data_b40b745b8a1362b11cbba4eb9f1d0296
#
_entry.id   b40b745b8a1362b11cbba4eb9f1d0296
#
_cell.length_a   1.000
_cell.length_b   1.000
_cell.length_c   1.000
_cell.angle_alpha   90.00
_cell.angle_beta   90.00
_cell.angle_gamma   90.00
#
_symmetry.space_group_name_H-M   'P 1'
#
loop_
_entity.id
_entity.type
_entity.pdbx_description
1 polymer ?
#
loop_
_entity_poly.entity_id
_entity_poly.type
_entity_poly.pdbx_seq_one_letter_code
_entity_poly.pdbx_strand_id
1 'polypeptide(L)'
;AKEAGAVGVGLFRSEFLFMGRQGNLPGEEEQYQAYKAAVEGMEGLPVTIRTVDVGADKPLDKASRDGAHLNPALGLRAIRWSLADPAMFLNQLRAILRAAAHGQVNMLIPMLAHGTEIRHTIALIDHARAELDNKGIAYGPVSLGAMIEIPAAALTLKLFLKYFDFLSIGTNDLIQYTLAIDRADESVAHLYDPLHPAVLRLVADTIAECNRQGKGVSVCGEMAGDVSLTRLLLGLGLRSFSMHPAQILAVKQEVLRADTGRLKSWAQQVLESDEPATALGS
;
A
#
# COMPACT_ATOMS: atom_id res chain seq x y z
N ALA A 1 2.21 -12.87 -12.24
CA ALA A 1 3.33 -12.01 -11.80
C ALA A 1 4.68 -12.65 -12.16
N LYS A 2 4.96 -13.88 -11.77
CA LYS A 2 6.24 -14.57 -12.05
C LYS A 2 6.60 -14.61 -13.54
N GLU A 3 5.68 -14.99 -14.41
CA GLU A 3 5.85 -15.01 -15.87
C GLU A 3 6.25 -13.65 -16.46
N ALA A 4 5.78 -12.56 -15.83
CA ALA A 4 6.16 -11.20 -16.19
C ALA A 4 7.53 -10.77 -15.59
N GLY A 5 8.20 -11.65 -14.85
CA GLY A 5 9.49 -11.38 -14.23
C GLY A 5 9.44 -10.62 -12.91
N ALA A 6 8.30 -10.67 -12.19
CA ALA A 6 8.22 -10.13 -10.84
C ALA A 6 9.09 -10.93 -9.87
N VAL A 7 9.67 -10.24 -8.89
CA VAL A 7 10.46 -10.83 -7.80
C VAL A 7 9.64 -10.98 -6.50
N GLY A 8 8.37 -10.70 -6.56
CA GLY A 8 7.42 -10.82 -5.47
C GLY A 8 6.06 -10.21 -5.83
N VAL A 9 5.11 -10.28 -4.92
CA VAL A 9 3.84 -9.57 -4.98
C VAL A 9 3.93 -8.40 -4.01
N GLY A 10 4.05 -7.18 -4.53
CA GLY A 10 4.18 -5.97 -3.72
C GLY A 10 2.86 -5.49 -3.13
N LEU A 11 1.73 -5.89 -3.71
CA LEU A 11 0.40 -5.54 -3.23
C LEU A 11 -0.62 -6.61 -3.63
N PHE A 12 -0.97 -7.47 -2.70
CA PHE A 12 -2.15 -8.32 -2.80
C PHE A 12 -3.34 -7.58 -2.18
N ARG A 13 -4.30 -7.21 -3.01
CA ARG A 13 -5.51 -6.50 -2.60
C ARG A 13 -6.53 -7.47 -2.04
N SER A 14 -6.66 -7.55 -0.73
CA SER A 14 -7.58 -8.48 -0.08
C SER A 14 -9.06 -8.11 -0.24
N GLU A 15 -9.38 -6.89 -0.64
CA GLU A 15 -10.74 -6.43 -0.81
C GLU A 15 -11.56 -7.23 -1.83
N PHE A 16 -10.93 -7.92 -2.77
CA PHE A 16 -11.61 -8.82 -3.71
C PHE A 16 -12.40 -9.93 -3.00
N LEU A 17 -11.93 -10.35 -1.82
CA LEU A 17 -12.62 -11.36 -1.02
C LEU A 17 -13.86 -10.80 -0.32
N PHE A 18 -13.91 -9.49 -0.14
CA PHE A 18 -14.98 -8.78 0.57
C PHE A 18 -16.06 -8.23 -0.36
N MET A 19 -15.77 -8.09 -1.65
CA MET A 19 -16.66 -7.48 -2.63
C MET A 19 -17.63 -8.49 -3.26
N GLY A 20 -18.79 -7.97 -3.72
CA GLY A 20 -19.75 -8.75 -4.52
C GLY A 20 -20.51 -9.82 -3.72
N ARG A 21 -20.54 -9.73 -2.40
CA ARG A 21 -21.20 -10.66 -1.51
C ARG A 21 -22.61 -10.20 -1.15
N GLN A 22 -23.53 -11.15 -1.05
CA GLN A 22 -24.87 -10.88 -0.53
C GLN A 22 -24.89 -11.15 1.00
N GLY A 23 -24.44 -10.16 1.77
CA GLY A 23 -24.70 -10.08 3.21
C GLY A 23 -23.65 -10.71 4.15
N ASN A 24 -22.76 -11.61 3.71
CA ASN A 24 -21.79 -12.25 4.61
C ASN A 24 -20.35 -11.90 4.24
N LEU A 25 -19.58 -11.39 5.21
CA LEU A 25 -18.14 -11.18 5.07
C LEU A 25 -17.40 -12.53 4.94
N PRO A 26 -16.23 -12.56 4.26
CA PRO A 26 -15.44 -13.78 4.17
C PRO A 26 -14.96 -14.20 5.56
N GLY A 27 -15.13 -15.49 5.87
CA GLY A 27 -14.61 -16.07 7.11
C GLY A 27 -13.10 -16.26 7.08
N GLU A 28 -12.53 -16.61 8.24
CA GLU A 28 -11.09 -16.82 8.37
C GLU A 28 -10.57 -17.91 7.43
N GLU A 29 -11.27 -19.05 7.34
CA GLU A 29 -10.81 -20.18 6.52
C GLU A 29 -10.79 -19.84 5.02
N GLU A 30 -11.81 -19.16 4.54
CA GLU A 30 -11.88 -18.71 3.14
C GLU A 30 -10.75 -17.75 2.80
N GLN A 31 -10.49 -16.78 3.67
CA GLN A 31 -9.39 -15.84 3.49
C GLN A 31 -8.03 -16.57 3.54
N TYR A 32 -7.87 -17.47 4.51
CA TYR A 32 -6.64 -18.27 4.65
C TYR A 32 -6.33 -19.07 3.38
N GLN A 33 -7.32 -19.75 2.81
CA GLN A 33 -7.12 -20.53 1.59
C GLN A 33 -6.72 -19.63 0.41
N ALA A 34 -7.31 -18.45 0.27
CA ALA A 34 -6.96 -17.50 -0.77
C ALA A 34 -5.52 -16.97 -0.62
N TYR A 35 -5.12 -16.58 0.61
CA TYR A 35 -3.78 -16.09 0.88
C TYR A 35 -2.73 -17.18 0.74
N LYS A 36 -3.02 -18.38 1.22
CA LYS A 36 -2.16 -19.55 1.07
C LYS A 36 -1.89 -19.86 -0.41
N ALA A 37 -2.93 -19.87 -1.24
CA ALA A 37 -2.78 -20.11 -2.68
C ALA A 37 -1.87 -19.07 -3.35
N ALA A 38 -1.99 -17.79 -2.97
CA ALA A 38 -1.11 -16.73 -3.47
C ALA A 38 0.34 -16.94 -3.02
N VAL A 39 0.55 -17.29 -1.76
CA VAL A 39 1.88 -17.51 -1.17
C VAL A 39 2.57 -18.71 -1.82
N GLU A 40 1.89 -19.85 -1.93
CA GLU A 40 2.42 -21.06 -2.55
C GLU A 40 2.70 -20.86 -4.04
N GLY A 41 1.83 -20.14 -4.75
CA GLY A 41 1.99 -19.81 -6.17
C GLY A 41 3.22 -18.92 -6.46
N MET A 42 3.76 -18.25 -5.46
CA MET A 42 4.97 -17.44 -5.61
C MET A 42 6.26 -18.23 -5.32
N GLU A 43 6.17 -19.49 -4.91
CA GLU A 43 7.30 -20.42 -4.78
C GLU A 43 8.50 -19.84 -4.00
N GLY A 44 8.23 -19.29 -2.83
CA GLY A 44 9.24 -18.70 -1.94
C GLY A 44 9.52 -17.22 -2.15
N LEU A 45 9.02 -16.61 -3.22
CA LEU A 45 9.08 -15.16 -3.40
C LEU A 45 8.10 -14.45 -2.45
N PRO A 46 8.44 -13.25 -1.96
CA PRO A 46 7.63 -12.57 -0.95
C PRO A 46 6.26 -12.12 -1.50
N VAL A 47 5.24 -12.22 -0.66
CA VAL A 47 3.89 -11.74 -0.94
C VAL A 47 3.50 -10.72 0.13
N THR A 48 3.21 -9.50 -0.28
CA THR A 48 2.70 -8.45 0.59
C THR A 48 1.18 -8.43 0.51
N ILE A 49 0.52 -8.79 1.62
CA ILE A 49 -0.94 -8.81 1.73
C ILE A 49 -1.38 -7.54 2.45
N ARG A 50 -2.17 -6.72 1.77
CA ARG A 50 -2.78 -5.55 2.38
C ARG A 50 -4.07 -5.95 3.09
N THR A 51 -4.25 -5.53 4.34
CA THR A 51 -5.54 -5.67 5.02
C THR A 51 -6.62 -4.90 4.28
N VAL A 52 -7.88 -5.23 4.53
CA VAL A 52 -9.00 -4.75 3.73
C VAL A 52 -8.99 -3.22 3.60
N ASP A 53 -9.07 -2.76 2.36
CA ASP A 53 -9.19 -1.35 2.00
C ASP A 53 -10.48 -1.15 1.21
N VAL A 54 -11.60 -1.13 1.93
CA VAL A 54 -12.93 -0.88 1.39
C VAL A 54 -13.39 0.46 1.91
N GLY A 55 -13.89 1.27 0.99
CA GLY A 55 -14.55 2.52 1.27
C GLY A 55 -15.95 2.52 0.66
N ALA A 56 -16.69 3.58 0.83
CA ALA A 56 -18.04 3.69 0.29
C ALA A 56 -18.09 3.83 -1.25
N ASP A 57 -16.94 4.08 -1.89
CA ASP A 57 -16.74 3.98 -3.34
C ASP A 57 -16.75 2.53 -3.84
N LYS A 58 -16.53 1.57 -2.93
CA LYS A 58 -16.62 0.13 -3.17
C LYS A 58 -17.59 -0.50 -2.17
N PRO A 59 -18.90 -0.24 -2.29
CA PRO A 59 -19.86 -0.74 -1.31
C PRO A 59 -19.83 -2.27 -1.29
N LEU A 60 -19.74 -2.83 -0.09
CA LEU A 60 -19.83 -4.27 0.15
C LEU A 60 -21.18 -4.82 -0.29
N ASP A 61 -22.22 -3.97 -0.26
CA ASP A 61 -23.57 -4.33 -0.64
C ASP A 61 -24.32 -3.15 -1.27
N LYS A 62 -25.11 -3.43 -2.33
CA LYS A 62 -26.00 -2.42 -2.93
C LYS A 62 -27.07 -1.92 -1.98
N ALA A 63 -27.32 -2.66 -0.88
CA ALA A 63 -28.32 -2.32 0.13
C ALA A 63 -27.86 -1.25 1.12
N SER A 64 -26.57 -0.97 1.24
CA SER A 64 -26.04 0.07 2.14
C SER A 64 -26.08 1.50 1.56
N ARG A 65 -26.82 1.69 0.46
CA ARG A 65 -26.97 3.00 -0.21
C ARG A 65 -27.83 4.02 0.56
N ASP A 66 -28.52 3.60 1.61
CA ASP A 66 -29.45 4.47 2.36
C ASP A 66 -28.78 5.42 3.36
N GLY A 67 -27.47 5.36 3.52
CA GLY A 67 -26.68 6.34 4.25
C GLY A 67 -25.59 6.93 3.37
N ALA A 68 -25.96 7.71 2.35
CA ALA A 68 -25.01 8.37 1.47
C ALA A 68 -24.03 9.23 2.29
N HIS A 69 -22.87 8.69 2.61
CA HIS A 69 -21.76 9.49 3.15
C HIS A 69 -21.36 10.51 2.09
N LEU A 70 -21.44 11.79 2.43
CA LEU A 70 -21.11 12.88 1.50
C LEU A 70 -19.67 12.82 1.00
N ASN A 71 -18.76 12.25 1.80
CA ASN A 71 -17.33 12.12 1.48
C ASN A 71 -16.80 10.72 1.85
N PRO A 72 -17.08 9.70 1.05
CA PRO A 72 -16.68 8.32 1.35
C PRO A 72 -15.18 8.14 1.59
N ALA A 73 -14.35 8.82 0.80
CA ALA A 73 -12.90 8.76 0.91
C ALA A 73 -12.36 9.30 2.25
N LEU A 74 -13.13 10.15 2.94
CA LEU A 74 -12.79 10.73 4.24
C LEU A 74 -13.49 10.03 5.41
N GLY A 75 -14.31 9.03 5.13
CA GLY A 75 -15.18 8.37 6.10
C GLY A 75 -14.59 7.09 6.70
N LEU A 76 -15.50 6.17 7.02
CA LEU A 76 -15.20 4.87 7.61
C LEU A 76 -14.71 3.90 6.51
N ARG A 77 -13.40 3.86 6.30
CA ARG A 77 -12.77 2.95 5.33
C ARG A 77 -11.50 2.34 5.89
N ALA A 78 -11.07 1.24 5.31
CA ALA A 78 -9.81 0.56 5.58
C ALA A 78 -9.59 0.31 7.08
N ILE A 79 -8.47 0.74 7.62
CA ILE A 79 -8.13 0.52 9.04
C ILE A 79 -9.17 1.12 10.00
N ARG A 80 -9.83 2.21 9.63
CA ARG A 80 -10.87 2.82 10.45
C ARG A 80 -12.04 1.86 10.64
N TRP A 81 -12.46 1.19 9.57
CA TRP A 81 -13.47 0.14 9.64
C TRP A 81 -12.95 -1.09 10.39
N SER A 82 -11.74 -1.56 10.08
CA SER A 82 -11.15 -2.72 10.76
C SER A 82 -11.07 -2.54 12.28
N LEU A 83 -10.72 -1.36 12.76
CA LEU A 83 -10.68 -1.06 14.19
C LEU A 83 -12.07 -0.88 14.81
N ALA A 84 -13.07 -0.49 14.02
CA ALA A 84 -14.47 -0.40 14.46
C ALA A 84 -15.16 -1.77 14.53
N ASP A 85 -14.66 -2.76 13.76
CA ASP A 85 -15.13 -4.16 13.79
C ASP A 85 -13.95 -5.11 14.05
N PRO A 86 -13.48 -5.20 15.30
CA PRO A 86 -12.34 -6.04 15.64
C PRO A 86 -12.53 -7.54 15.34
N ALA A 87 -13.76 -8.05 15.38
CA ALA A 87 -14.03 -9.45 15.09
C ALA A 87 -13.74 -9.77 13.62
N MET A 88 -14.19 -8.93 12.71
CA MET A 88 -13.87 -9.02 11.28
C MET A 88 -12.36 -8.90 11.05
N PHE A 89 -11.72 -7.93 11.70
CA PHE A 89 -10.28 -7.70 11.54
C PHE A 89 -9.44 -8.88 12.06
N LEU A 90 -9.78 -9.44 13.21
CA LEU A 90 -9.10 -10.63 13.76
C LEU A 90 -9.20 -11.83 12.81
N ASN A 91 -10.34 -12.05 12.16
CA ASN A 91 -10.46 -13.09 11.13
C ASN A 91 -9.43 -12.91 10.01
N GLN A 92 -9.27 -11.69 9.52
CA GLN A 92 -8.28 -11.37 8.48
C GLN A 92 -6.85 -11.53 8.99
N LEU A 93 -6.54 -11.01 10.17
CA LEU A 93 -5.20 -11.09 10.76
C LEU A 93 -4.77 -12.55 10.98
N ARG A 94 -5.63 -13.40 11.54
CA ARG A 94 -5.33 -14.82 11.70
C ARG A 94 -5.11 -15.51 10.35
N ALA A 95 -5.94 -15.21 9.36
CA ALA A 95 -5.80 -15.78 8.02
C ALA A 95 -4.45 -15.43 7.37
N ILE A 96 -4.00 -14.18 7.49
CA ILE A 96 -2.70 -13.74 6.97
C ILE A 96 -1.55 -14.44 7.72
N LEU A 97 -1.61 -14.47 9.05
CA LEU A 97 -0.61 -15.14 9.90
C LEU A 97 -0.50 -16.63 9.57
N ARG A 98 -1.63 -17.31 9.38
CA ARG A 98 -1.66 -18.73 8.98
C ARG A 98 -1.05 -18.94 7.60
N ALA A 99 -1.32 -18.07 6.65
CA ALA A 99 -0.72 -18.14 5.32
C ALA A 99 0.81 -18.01 5.37
N ALA A 100 1.34 -17.24 6.31
CA ALA A 100 2.78 -17.06 6.51
C ALA A 100 3.52 -18.33 6.94
N ALA A 101 2.83 -19.39 7.36
CA ALA A 101 3.43 -20.71 7.58
C ALA A 101 3.87 -21.40 6.26
N HIS A 102 3.38 -20.93 5.11
CA HIS A 102 3.60 -21.54 3.80
C HIS A 102 4.61 -20.80 2.91
N GLY A 103 5.13 -19.68 3.35
CA GLY A 103 6.12 -18.89 2.61
C GLY A 103 6.34 -17.51 3.21
N GLN A 104 7.04 -16.65 2.48
CA GLN A 104 7.38 -15.31 2.95
C GLN A 104 6.21 -14.36 2.74
N VAL A 105 5.65 -13.84 3.84
CA VAL A 105 4.52 -12.92 3.86
C VAL A 105 4.88 -11.63 4.56
N ASN A 106 4.49 -10.51 3.94
CA ASN A 106 4.47 -9.20 4.55
C ASN A 106 3.01 -8.77 4.75
N MET A 107 2.73 -8.10 5.86
CA MET A 107 1.41 -7.55 6.16
C MET A 107 1.46 -6.04 6.03
N LEU A 108 0.59 -5.46 5.19
CA LEU A 108 0.55 -4.04 4.90
C LEU A 108 -0.77 -3.44 5.39
N ILE A 109 -0.67 -2.40 6.23
CA ILE A 109 -1.82 -1.74 6.83
C ILE A 109 -2.10 -0.42 6.11
N PRO A 110 -3.28 -0.27 5.49
CA PRO A 110 -3.66 0.95 4.77
C PRO A 110 -4.23 2.03 5.69
N MET A 111 -4.22 3.29 5.22
CA MET A 111 -4.95 4.43 5.78
C MET A 111 -4.62 4.83 7.23
N LEU A 112 -3.47 4.42 7.75
CA LEU A 112 -3.00 4.84 9.07
C LEU A 112 -2.61 6.32 9.08
N ALA A 113 -3.03 7.04 10.12
CA ALA A 113 -2.67 8.43 10.35
C ALA A 113 -2.19 8.69 11.79
N HIS A 114 -2.79 8.02 12.78
CA HIS A 114 -2.60 8.27 14.20
C HIS A 114 -1.80 7.18 14.90
N GLY A 115 -0.95 7.58 15.86
CA GLY A 115 -0.21 6.63 16.70
C GLY A 115 -1.12 5.70 17.51
N THR A 116 -2.30 6.14 17.89
CA THR A 116 -3.32 5.30 18.55
C THR A 116 -3.82 4.19 17.64
N GLU A 117 -4.05 4.47 16.37
CA GLU A 117 -4.41 3.46 15.37
C GLU A 117 -3.29 2.43 15.19
N ILE A 118 -2.04 2.88 15.13
CA ILE A 118 -0.87 2.00 15.03
C ILE A 118 -0.80 1.04 16.22
N ARG A 119 -0.86 1.57 17.44
CA ARG A 119 -0.78 0.75 18.67
C ARG A 119 -1.95 -0.22 18.79
N HIS A 120 -3.15 0.22 18.44
CA HIS A 120 -4.35 -0.63 18.46
C HIS A 120 -4.23 -1.77 17.43
N THR A 121 -3.74 -1.48 16.24
CA THR A 121 -3.49 -2.49 15.20
C THR A 121 -2.47 -3.53 15.67
N ILE A 122 -1.36 -3.10 16.24
CA ILE A 122 -0.31 -4.02 16.77
C ILE A 122 -0.87 -4.89 17.89
N ALA A 123 -1.66 -4.32 18.79
CA ALA A 123 -2.31 -5.08 19.87
C ALA A 123 -3.24 -6.16 19.33
N LEU A 124 -4.00 -5.88 18.27
CA LEU A 124 -4.87 -6.86 17.62
C LEU A 124 -4.08 -7.95 16.88
N ILE A 125 -2.95 -7.62 16.28
CA ILE A 125 -2.06 -8.61 15.66
C ILE A 125 -1.50 -9.55 16.73
N ASP A 126 -1.06 -9.04 17.87
CA ASP A 126 -0.56 -9.84 18.99
C ASP A 126 -1.67 -10.71 19.60
N HIS A 127 -2.89 -10.17 19.68
CA HIS A 127 -4.05 -10.94 20.12
C HIS A 127 -4.37 -12.09 19.15
N ALA A 128 -4.32 -11.86 17.84
CA ALA A 128 -4.51 -12.90 16.83
C ALA A 128 -3.46 -14.03 16.96
N ARG A 129 -2.20 -13.69 17.20
CA ARG A 129 -1.14 -14.67 17.47
C ARG A 129 -1.44 -15.50 18.70
N ALA A 130 -1.83 -14.87 19.81
CA ALA A 130 -2.17 -15.56 21.05
C ALA A 130 -3.35 -16.52 20.86
N GLU A 131 -4.37 -16.12 20.08
CA GLU A 131 -5.49 -17.01 19.77
C GLU A 131 -5.06 -18.25 18.96
N LEU A 132 -4.17 -18.08 17.99
CA LEU A 132 -3.63 -19.20 17.20
C LEU A 132 -2.77 -20.13 18.07
N ASP A 133 -1.93 -19.57 18.95
CA ASP A 133 -1.14 -20.34 19.92
C ASP A 133 -2.04 -21.17 20.84
N ASN A 134 -3.08 -20.56 21.40
CA ASN A 134 -4.03 -21.24 22.29
C ASN A 134 -4.81 -22.36 21.60
N LYS A 135 -5.03 -22.25 20.30
CA LYS A 135 -5.71 -23.28 19.50
C LYS A 135 -4.75 -24.30 18.89
N GLY A 136 -3.44 -24.14 19.05
CA GLY A 136 -2.43 -25.00 18.44
C GLY A 136 -2.43 -24.92 16.91
N ILE A 137 -2.83 -23.79 16.33
CA ILE A 137 -2.87 -23.59 14.88
C ILE A 137 -1.54 -22.97 14.41
N ALA A 138 -0.91 -23.61 13.42
CA ALA A 138 0.36 -23.16 12.87
C ALA A 138 0.22 -21.81 12.14
N TYR A 139 1.18 -20.91 12.35
CA TYR A 139 1.34 -19.66 11.64
C TYR A 139 2.82 -19.31 11.51
N GLY A 140 3.14 -18.30 10.68
CA GLY A 140 4.51 -17.88 10.44
C GLY A 140 4.76 -16.42 10.80
N PRO A 141 6.04 -16.00 10.78
CA PRO A 141 6.40 -14.62 10.99
C PRO A 141 5.95 -13.77 9.79
N VAL A 142 5.61 -12.51 10.06
CA VAL A 142 5.31 -11.51 9.04
C VAL A 142 6.12 -10.26 9.28
N SER A 143 6.65 -9.64 8.22
CA SER A 143 7.11 -8.26 8.27
C SER A 143 5.90 -7.34 8.24
N LEU A 144 5.87 -6.36 9.13
CA LEU A 144 4.75 -5.43 9.24
C LEU A 144 5.09 -4.11 8.57
N GLY A 145 4.27 -3.70 7.62
CA GLY A 145 4.40 -2.44 6.89
C GLY A 145 3.19 -1.54 7.01
N ALA A 146 3.41 -0.25 6.82
CA ALA A 146 2.36 0.74 6.73
C ALA A 146 2.32 1.37 5.34
N MET A 147 1.11 1.59 4.83
CA MET A 147 0.92 2.39 3.63
C MET A 147 0.95 3.86 3.98
N ILE A 148 1.80 4.61 3.29
CA ILE A 148 1.87 6.07 3.39
C ILE A 148 1.06 6.65 2.26
N GLU A 149 -0.16 7.05 2.58
CA GLU A 149 -1.15 7.53 1.61
C GLU A 149 -1.99 8.69 2.14
N ILE A 150 -1.81 9.03 3.43
CA ILE A 150 -2.38 10.22 4.05
C ILE A 150 -1.24 11.21 4.30
N PRO A 151 -1.37 12.49 3.91
CA PRO A 151 -0.31 13.48 4.13
C PRO A 151 0.17 13.56 5.58
N ALA A 152 -0.71 13.39 6.56
CA ALA A 152 -0.35 13.35 7.98
C ALA A 152 0.66 12.23 8.30
N ALA A 153 0.55 11.08 7.66
CA ALA A 153 1.51 9.99 7.80
C ALA A 153 2.88 10.36 7.19
N ALA A 154 2.88 10.90 5.98
CA ALA A 154 4.09 11.34 5.29
C ALA A 154 4.84 12.46 6.03
N LEU A 155 4.14 13.26 6.83
CA LEU A 155 4.71 14.32 7.68
C LEU A 155 5.18 13.82 9.06
N THR A 156 4.88 12.60 9.42
CA THR A 156 5.23 12.01 10.75
C THR A 156 5.95 10.67 10.62
N LEU A 157 6.85 10.56 9.66
CA LEU A 157 7.55 9.31 9.30
C LEU A 157 8.29 8.66 10.46
N LYS A 158 8.87 9.44 11.37
CA LYS A 158 9.57 8.91 12.55
C LYS A 158 8.64 8.08 13.45
N LEU A 159 7.38 8.49 13.58
CA LEU A 159 6.38 7.71 14.30
C LEU A 159 6.14 6.35 13.64
N PHE A 160 5.98 6.34 12.32
CA PHE A 160 5.75 5.10 11.56
C PHE A 160 6.97 4.18 11.59
N LEU A 161 8.16 4.71 11.35
CA LEU A 161 9.40 3.93 11.31
C LEU A 161 9.82 3.36 12.66
N LYS A 162 9.24 3.84 13.77
CA LYS A 162 9.38 3.23 15.07
C LYS A 162 8.69 1.86 15.19
N TYR A 163 7.57 1.68 14.48
CA TYR A 163 6.71 0.52 14.64
C TYR A 163 6.72 -0.44 13.44
N PHE A 164 7.07 0.05 12.25
CA PHE A 164 6.98 -0.72 11.01
C PHE A 164 8.36 -1.08 10.46
N ASP A 165 8.44 -2.26 9.83
CA ASP A 165 9.65 -2.78 9.22
C ASP A 165 9.90 -2.17 7.84
N PHE A 166 8.82 -1.78 7.14
CA PHE A 166 8.86 -1.15 5.83
C PHE A 166 7.67 -0.22 5.63
N LEU A 167 7.78 0.66 4.64
CA LEU A 167 6.69 1.53 4.20
C LEU A 167 6.39 1.30 2.72
N SER A 168 5.13 1.46 2.34
CA SER A 168 4.68 1.43 0.95
C SER A 168 3.91 2.70 0.63
N ILE A 169 4.33 3.44 -0.38
CA ILE A 169 3.70 4.72 -0.73
C ILE A 169 2.52 4.45 -1.65
N GLY A 170 1.32 4.69 -1.17
CA GLY A 170 0.08 4.62 -1.94
C GLY A 170 -0.19 5.93 -2.66
N THR A 171 0.44 6.14 -3.81
CA THR A 171 0.45 7.44 -4.48
C THR A 171 -0.92 7.90 -4.94
N ASN A 172 -1.84 7.00 -5.30
CA ASN A 172 -3.17 7.38 -5.76
C ASN A 172 -3.96 8.13 -4.68
N ASP A 173 -4.03 7.57 -3.47
CA ASP A 173 -4.70 8.21 -2.34
C ASP A 173 -3.88 9.38 -1.80
N LEU A 174 -2.55 9.28 -1.78
CA LEU A 174 -1.70 10.39 -1.35
C LEU A 174 -1.92 11.64 -2.20
N ILE A 175 -2.00 11.51 -3.51
CA ILE A 175 -2.29 12.61 -4.42
C ILE A 175 -3.69 13.18 -4.15
N GLN A 176 -4.70 12.31 -4.06
CA GLN A 176 -6.09 12.70 -3.78
C GLN A 176 -6.21 13.53 -2.51
N TYR A 177 -5.61 13.07 -1.41
CA TYR A 177 -5.67 13.75 -0.12
C TYR A 177 -4.79 14.99 -0.05
N THR A 178 -3.64 14.98 -0.69
CA THR A 178 -2.74 16.15 -0.73
C THR A 178 -3.36 17.31 -1.50
N LEU A 179 -4.02 17.01 -2.62
CA LEU A 179 -4.63 18.03 -3.49
C LEU A 179 -6.10 18.29 -3.16
N ALA A 180 -6.69 17.53 -2.22
CA ALA A 180 -8.09 17.63 -1.82
C ALA A 180 -9.06 17.49 -3.01
N ILE A 181 -8.80 16.53 -3.88
CA ILE A 181 -9.63 16.20 -5.04
C ILE A 181 -10.15 14.76 -4.95
N ASP A 182 -11.37 14.55 -5.41
CA ASP A 182 -11.88 13.20 -5.64
C ASP A 182 -11.52 12.78 -7.08
N ARG A 183 -10.63 11.80 -7.22
CA ARG A 183 -10.21 11.30 -8.54
C ARG A 183 -11.33 10.59 -9.32
N ALA A 184 -12.41 10.21 -8.65
CA ALA A 184 -13.59 9.63 -9.27
C ALA A 184 -14.60 10.67 -9.77
N ASP A 185 -14.46 11.94 -9.36
CA ASP A 185 -15.29 13.05 -9.83
C ASP A 185 -14.68 13.64 -11.12
N GLU A 186 -15.32 13.37 -12.24
CA GLU A 186 -14.88 13.83 -13.57
C GLU A 186 -14.70 15.35 -13.66
N SER A 187 -15.44 16.12 -12.86
CA SER A 187 -15.36 17.59 -12.88
C SER A 187 -14.04 18.13 -12.36
N VAL A 188 -13.36 17.41 -11.48
CA VAL A 188 -12.09 17.81 -10.85
C VAL A 188 -10.95 16.84 -11.11
N ALA A 189 -11.19 15.70 -11.75
CA ALA A 189 -10.18 14.68 -12.01
C ALA A 189 -8.98 15.22 -12.82
N HIS A 190 -9.18 16.26 -13.61
CA HIS A 190 -8.10 16.94 -14.37
C HIS A 190 -7.08 17.66 -13.46
N LEU A 191 -7.41 17.90 -12.20
CA LEU A 191 -6.50 18.49 -11.20
C LEU A 191 -5.61 17.42 -10.52
N TYR A 192 -5.88 16.14 -10.77
CA TYR A 192 -5.05 15.04 -10.27
C TYR A 192 -3.68 15.11 -10.96
N ASP A 193 -2.66 15.49 -10.19
CA ASP A 193 -1.31 15.73 -10.71
C ASP A 193 -0.27 14.97 -9.88
N PRO A 194 0.29 13.84 -10.39
CA PRO A 194 1.35 13.11 -9.72
C PRO A 194 2.67 13.88 -9.63
N LEU A 195 2.85 14.92 -10.44
CA LEU A 195 4.05 15.75 -10.45
C LEU A 195 3.87 17.07 -9.67
N HIS A 196 2.77 17.23 -8.96
CA HIS A 196 2.59 18.40 -8.11
C HIS A 196 3.74 18.51 -7.09
N PRO A 197 4.36 19.70 -6.91
CA PRO A 197 5.51 19.86 -6.01
C PRO A 197 5.30 19.33 -4.60
N ALA A 198 4.11 19.50 -4.02
CA ALA A 198 3.77 18.98 -2.69
C ALA A 198 3.77 17.44 -2.67
N VAL A 199 3.22 16.81 -3.70
CA VAL A 199 3.20 15.34 -3.82
C VAL A 199 4.61 14.79 -3.94
N LEU A 200 5.41 15.34 -4.84
CA LEU A 200 6.81 14.92 -5.05
C LEU A 200 7.63 15.09 -3.77
N ARG A 201 7.41 16.16 -3.01
CA ARG A 201 8.09 16.38 -1.74
C ARG A 201 7.75 15.28 -0.73
N LEU A 202 6.47 14.95 -0.56
CA LEU A 202 6.04 13.90 0.35
C LEU A 202 6.59 12.52 -0.05
N VAL A 203 6.61 12.21 -1.33
CA VAL A 203 7.18 10.97 -1.87
C VAL A 203 8.69 10.93 -1.63
N ALA A 204 9.40 11.99 -2.00
CA ALA A 204 10.86 12.09 -1.86
C ALA A 204 11.31 11.99 -0.39
N ASP A 205 10.65 12.70 0.52
CA ASP A 205 10.98 12.68 1.94
C ASP A 205 10.73 11.30 2.55
N THR A 206 9.67 10.61 2.14
CA THR A 206 9.38 9.24 2.59
C THR A 206 10.48 8.27 2.14
N ILE A 207 10.87 8.32 0.87
CA ILE A 207 11.95 7.48 0.34
C ILE A 207 13.27 7.78 1.06
N ALA A 208 13.62 9.04 1.20
CA ALA A 208 14.87 9.46 1.84
C ALA A 208 14.94 9.03 3.30
N GLU A 209 13.88 9.20 4.07
CA GLU A 209 13.87 8.82 5.48
C GLU A 209 13.95 7.31 5.69
N CYS A 210 13.25 6.52 4.87
CA CYS A 210 13.36 5.06 4.90
C CYS A 210 14.79 4.62 4.59
N ASN A 211 15.40 5.16 3.53
CA ASN A 211 16.77 4.84 3.15
C ASN A 211 17.76 5.24 4.25
N ARG A 212 17.58 6.39 4.87
CA ARG A 212 18.42 6.85 5.99
C ARG A 212 18.36 5.90 7.19
N GLN A 213 17.19 5.32 7.47
CA GLN A 213 17.01 4.37 8.58
C GLN A 213 17.24 2.90 8.20
N GLY A 214 17.61 2.61 6.95
CA GLY A 214 17.79 1.25 6.47
C GLY A 214 16.50 0.42 6.43
N LYS A 215 15.35 1.09 6.31
CA LYS A 215 14.03 0.45 6.20
C LYS A 215 13.62 0.32 4.74
N GLY A 216 12.92 -0.75 4.40
CA GLY A 216 12.37 -0.94 3.07
C GLY A 216 11.33 0.12 2.71
N VAL A 217 11.33 0.56 1.46
CA VAL A 217 10.32 1.46 0.91
C VAL A 217 9.98 1.06 -0.51
N SER A 218 8.67 1.06 -0.82
CA SER A 218 8.15 0.79 -2.17
C SER A 218 7.12 1.83 -2.56
N VAL A 219 6.82 1.92 -3.84
CA VAL A 219 5.65 2.63 -4.38
C VAL A 219 4.71 1.61 -4.98
N CYS A 220 3.43 1.68 -4.65
CA CYS A 220 2.41 0.74 -5.10
C CYS A 220 1.22 1.39 -5.82
N GLY A 221 1.23 2.69 -6.02
CA GLY A 221 0.25 3.41 -6.83
C GLY A 221 0.58 3.41 -8.32
N GLU A 222 -0.24 4.09 -9.12
CA GLU A 222 -0.07 4.17 -10.58
C GLU A 222 1.29 4.74 -11.00
N MET A 223 1.88 5.63 -10.19
CA MET A 223 3.20 6.19 -10.46
C MET A 223 4.28 5.10 -10.63
N ALA A 224 4.17 3.98 -9.92
CA ALA A 224 5.16 2.89 -10.00
C ALA A 224 5.16 2.20 -11.37
N GLY A 225 4.02 2.12 -12.02
CA GLY A 225 3.86 1.50 -13.35
C GLY A 225 3.97 2.47 -14.52
N ASP A 226 4.07 3.76 -14.25
CA ASP A 226 4.24 4.80 -15.27
C ASP A 226 5.72 4.89 -15.66
N VAL A 227 6.02 4.42 -16.87
CA VAL A 227 7.37 4.39 -17.44
C VAL A 227 8.01 5.79 -17.46
N SER A 228 7.21 6.84 -17.69
CA SER A 228 7.70 8.22 -17.72
C SER A 228 8.24 8.71 -16.38
N LEU A 229 7.81 8.09 -15.27
CA LEU A 229 8.21 8.44 -13.91
C LEU A 229 9.28 7.50 -13.32
N THR A 230 9.62 6.43 -14.02
CA THR A 230 10.57 5.42 -13.50
C THR A 230 11.91 6.04 -13.14
N ARG A 231 12.48 6.86 -14.01
CA ARG A 231 13.79 7.50 -13.78
C ARG A 231 13.75 8.49 -12.62
N LEU A 232 12.67 9.26 -12.50
CA LEU A 232 12.48 10.18 -11.37
C LEU A 232 12.47 9.44 -10.04
N LEU A 233 11.67 8.40 -9.93
CA LEU A 233 11.59 7.58 -8.71
C LEU A 233 12.92 6.91 -8.38
N LEU A 234 13.66 6.39 -9.38
CA LEU A 234 15.02 5.88 -9.18
C LEU A 234 15.98 6.96 -8.68
N GLY A 235 15.92 8.15 -9.26
CA GLY A 235 16.75 9.30 -8.86
C GLY A 235 16.45 9.77 -7.44
N LEU A 236 15.21 9.66 -6.98
CA LEU A 236 14.81 9.93 -5.60
C LEU A 236 15.26 8.83 -4.62
N GLY A 237 15.80 7.72 -5.10
CA GLY A 237 16.34 6.65 -4.28
C GLY A 237 15.43 5.42 -4.13
N LEU A 238 14.31 5.36 -4.86
CA LEU A 238 13.43 4.19 -4.84
C LEU A 238 14.10 2.99 -5.53
N ARG A 239 13.92 1.79 -4.95
CA ARG A 239 14.45 0.52 -5.50
C ARG A 239 13.40 -0.59 -5.56
N SER A 240 12.20 -0.35 -5.07
CA SER A 240 11.10 -1.31 -5.06
C SER A 240 9.83 -0.68 -5.64
N PHE A 241 9.31 -1.31 -6.69
CA PHE A 241 8.17 -0.82 -7.48
C PHE A 241 7.13 -1.94 -7.54
N SER A 242 5.90 -1.64 -7.15
CA SER A 242 4.76 -2.56 -7.25
C SER A 242 3.77 -2.03 -8.28
N MET A 243 3.45 -2.86 -9.26
CA MET A 243 2.60 -2.48 -10.40
C MET A 243 1.83 -3.67 -10.94
N HIS A 244 0.90 -3.39 -11.84
CA HIS A 244 0.23 -4.44 -12.60
C HIS A 244 1.26 -5.23 -13.43
N PRO A 245 1.17 -6.58 -13.51
CA PRO A 245 2.14 -7.41 -14.21
C PRO A 245 2.44 -7.00 -15.65
N ALA A 246 1.45 -6.48 -16.37
CA ALA A 246 1.63 -6.00 -17.75
C ALA A 246 2.62 -4.82 -17.89
N GLN A 247 2.87 -4.07 -16.84
CA GLN A 247 3.77 -2.90 -16.85
C GLN A 247 5.21 -3.26 -16.50
N ILE A 248 5.46 -4.43 -15.92
CA ILE A 248 6.77 -4.81 -15.35
C ILE A 248 7.89 -4.75 -16.39
N LEU A 249 7.68 -5.31 -17.57
CA LEU A 249 8.76 -5.38 -18.58
C LEU A 249 9.18 -3.99 -19.08
N ALA A 250 8.24 -3.10 -19.30
CA ALA A 250 8.54 -1.74 -19.74
C ALA A 250 9.29 -0.95 -18.66
N VAL A 251 8.86 -1.04 -17.40
CA VAL A 251 9.56 -0.39 -16.28
C VAL A 251 10.95 -1.00 -16.09
N LYS A 252 11.10 -2.32 -16.14
CA LYS A 252 12.42 -2.98 -16.06
C LYS A 252 13.36 -2.50 -17.15
N GLN A 253 12.88 -2.31 -18.37
CA GLN A 253 13.70 -1.79 -19.47
C GLN A 253 14.25 -0.40 -19.14
N GLU A 254 13.45 0.48 -18.57
CA GLU A 254 13.94 1.80 -18.13
C GLU A 254 14.94 1.69 -16.97
N VAL A 255 14.69 0.81 -16.00
CA VAL A 255 15.62 0.55 -14.90
C VAL A 255 16.97 0.10 -15.40
N LEU A 256 17.00 -0.84 -16.35
CA LEU A 256 18.26 -1.38 -16.92
C LEU A 256 19.06 -0.36 -17.73
N ARG A 257 18.38 0.66 -18.28
CA ARG A 257 19.03 1.76 -19.04
C ARG A 257 19.44 2.93 -18.14
N ALA A 258 19.03 2.93 -16.89
CA ALA A 258 19.23 4.05 -15.98
C ALA A 258 20.63 4.01 -15.33
N ASP A 259 21.27 5.16 -15.25
CA ASP A 259 22.44 5.41 -14.42
C ASP A 259 21.98 6.17 -13.16
N THR A 260 21.83 5.46 -12.06
CA THR A 260 21.31 6.05 -10.82
C THR A 260 22.23 7.13 -10.22
N GLY A 261 23.52 7.10 -10.54
CA GLY A 261 24.46 8.15 -10.14
C GLY A 261 24.15 9.50 -10.79
N ARG A 262 23.80 9.47 -12.07
CA ARG A 262 23.43 10.68 -12.82
C ARG A 262 22.01 11.15 -12.50
N LEU A 263 21.11 10.21 -12.23
CA LEU A 263 19.70 10.54 -11.95
C LEU A 263 19.50 11.30 -10.64
N LYS A 264 20.37 11.14 -9.66
CA LYS A 264 20.21 11.78 -8.34
C LYS A 264 20.18 13.30 -8.43
N SER A 265 21.13 13.91 -9.12
CA SER A 265 21.19 15.37 -9.29
C SER A 265 20.05 15.91 -10.13
N TRP A 266 19.69 15.21 -11.20
CA TRP A 266 18.56 15.56 -12.04
C TRP A 266 17.23 15.47 -11.28
N ALA A 267 17.00 14.40 -10.53
CA ALA A 267 15.80 14.25 -9.72
C ALA A 267 15.67 15.36 -8.65
N GLN A 268 16.79 15.79 -8.08
CA GLN A 268 16.81 16.93 -7.17
C GLN A 268 16.41 18.24 -7.86
N GLN A 269 16.86 18.46 -9.07
CA GLN A 269 16.44 19.63 -9.86
C GLN A 269 14.94 19.61 -10.18
N VAL A 270 14.41 18.42 -10.54
CA VAL A 270 12.97 18.26 -10.76
C VAL A 270 12.18 18.56 -9.48
N LEU A 271 12.67 18.06 -8.33
CA LEU A 271 12.03 18.24 -7.02
C LEU A 271 12.02 19.72 -6.57
N GLU A 272 13.02 20.51 -6.96
CA GLU A 272 13.15 21.94 -6.63
C GLU A 272 12.44 22.85 -7.61
N SER A 273 11.96 22.31 -8.73
CA SER A 273 11.25 23.09 -9.75
C SER A 273 9.84 23.46 -9.31
N ASP A 274 9.41 24.67 -9.66
CA ASP A 274 8.01 25.09 -9.53
C ASP A 274 7.10 24.38 -10.55
N GLU A 275 7.69 23.91 -11.65
CA GLU A 275 7.02 23.17 -12.73
C GLU A 275 7.71 21.84 -13.01
N PRO A 276 7.56 20.84 -12.13
CA PRO A 276 8.25 19.56 -12.29
C PRO A 276 7.96 18.82 -13.59
N ALA A 277 6.76 18.97 -14.14
CA ALA A 277 6.41 18.34 -15.42
C ALA A 277 7.28 18.87 -16.58
N THR A 278 7.60 20.14 -16.58
CA THR A 278 8.51 20.75 -17.57
C THR A 278 9.95 20.31 -17.34
N ALA A 279 10.39 20.29 -16.08
CA ALA A 279 11.74 19.86 -15.70
C ALA A 279 11.99 18.36 -15.96
N LEU A 280 10.95 17.54 -15.97
CA LEU A 280 11.03 16.11 -16.26
C LEU A 280 11.48 15.82 -17.70
N GLY A 281 11.11 16.69 -18.64
CA GLY A 281 11.43 16.58 -20.08
C GLY A 281 12.74 17.20 -20.51
N SER A 282 13.47 17.84 -19.59
CA SER A 282 14.75 18.55 -19.87
C SER A 282 16.02 17.63 -19.64
#